data_a1b2feba2bb4e6afd7a7e72b70560835
#
_entry.id   a1b2feba2bb4e6afd7a7e72b70560835
#
_cell.length_a   1.000
_cell.length_b   1.000
_cell.length_c   1.000
_cell.angle_alpha   90.00
_cell.angle_beta   90.00
_cell.angle_gamma   90.00
#
_symmetry.space_group_name_H-M   'P 1'
#
loop_
_entity.id
_entity.type
_entity.pdbx_description
1 polymer ?
#
loop_
_entity_poly.entity_id
_entity_poly.type
_entity_poly.pdbx_seq_one_letter_code
_entity_poly.pdbx_strand_id
1 'polypeptide(L)'
;MQGGIKMRENQRVIVLTGAAGTGKTTVQNYLKQAYQIPSIITHTTRSARTGEQSGVDYYFENKASFDQLHLLESVQYADNRYGSSWEGINKALQEHQFASIVLDTAGAITYQKQLGEKAKIIFLAVDNQCEIKTRMLK
;
A
#
# COMPACT_ATOMS: atom_id res chain seq x y z
N MET A 1 -8.11 -16.61 -15.84
CA MET A 1 -7.51 -16.26 -14.74
C MET A 1 -7.57 -14.84 -14.52
N GLN A 2 -7.67 -14.44 -13.56
CA GLN A 2 -7.82 -13.20 -13.26
C GLN A 2 -6.57 -12.64 -13.04
N GLY A 3 -6.48 -11.52 -13.15
CA GLY A 3 -5.42 -10.75 -13.07
C GLY A 3 -4.54 -10.99 -12.02
N GLY A 4 -4.52 -11.75 -11.67
CA GLY A 4 -3.84 -11.96 -10.86
C GLY A 4 -2.95 -12.00 -9.95
N ILE A 5 -2.97 -12.93 -9.13
CA ILE A 5 -2.01 -13.01 -8.12
C ILE A 5 -0.81 -13.64 -8.68
N LYS A 6 0.29 -12.89 -8.68
CA LYS A 6 1.54 -13.40 -9.18
C LYS A 6 2.61 -13.46 -8.12
N MET A 7 2.22 -13.41 -6.85
CA MET A 7 3.19 -13.45 -5.77
C MET A 7 3.79 -14.83 -5.66
N ARG A 8 5.12 -14.87 -5.51
CA ARG A 8 5.82 -16.11 -5.26
C ARG A 8 5.64 -16.51 -3.81
N GLU A 9 5.97 -17.77 -3.51
CA GLU A 9 5.71 -18.35 -2.19
C GLU A 9 6.35 -17.54 -1.06
N ASN A 10 7.56 -17.02 -1.29
CA ASN A 10 8.28 -16.32 -0.25
C ASN A 10 8.09 -14.80 -0.27
N GLN A 11 7.21 -14.29 -1.10
CA GLN A 11 6.98 -12.85 -1.16
C GLN A 11 5.94 -12.43 -0.17
N ARG A 12 6.09 -11.23 0.38
CA ARG A 12 5.17 -10.69 1.39
C ARG A 12 4.92 -9.21 1.14
N VAL A 13 3.71 -8.79 1.45
CA VAL A 13 3.35 -7.37 1.47
C VAL A 13 3.27 -6.93 2.92
N ILE A 14 4.01 -5.90 3.26
CA ILE A 14 4.01 -5.33 4.60
C ILE A 14 3.01 -4.18 4.61
N VAL A 15 1.94 -4.33 5.38
CA VAL A 15 0.88 -3.33 5.47
C VAL A 15 1.08 -2.53 6.74
N LEU A 16 1.29 -1.24 6.57
CA LEU A 16 1.46 -0.31 7.69
C LEU A 16 0.14 0.41 7.90
N THR A 17 -0.42 0.31 9.10
CA THR A 17 -1.69 0.95 9.40
C THR A 17 -1.64 1.56 10.79
N GLY A 18 -2.67 2.31 11.15
CA GLY A 18 -2.71 3.00 12.43
C GLY A 18 -3.31 4.38 12.26
N ALA A 19 -3.48 5.08 13.37
CA ALA A 19 -4.07 6.40 13.36
C ALA A 19 -3.16 7.42 12.68
N ALA A 20 -3.75 8.53 12.26
CA ALA A 20 -2.97 9.60 11.67
C ALA A 20 -1.94 10.09 12.69
N GLY A 21 -0.77 10.46 12.21
CA GLY A 21 0.28 10.99 13.08
C GLY A 21 1.10 9.93 13.79
N THR A 22 0.96 8.67 13.41
CA THR A 22 1.72 7.61 14.06
C THR A 22 3.03 7.27 13.34
N GLY A 23 3.36 8.02 12.28
CA GLY A 23 4.65 7.81 11.61
C GLY A 23 4.67 6.72 10.57
N LYS A 24 3.52 6.40 9.98
CA LYS A 24 3.46 5.34 8.96
C LYS A 24 4.39 5.61 7.79
N THR A 25 4.38 6.84 7.30
CA THR A 25 5.24 7.22 6.18
C THR A 25 6.71 7.16 6.56
N THR A 26 7.03 7.55 7.80
CA THR A 26 8.40 7.47 8.29
C THR A 26 8.90 6.03 8.31
N VAL A 27 8.06 5.11 8.79
CA VAL A 27 8.43 3.69 8.80
C VAL A 27 8.61 3.18 7.37
N GLN A 28 7.71 3.57 6.47
CA GLN A 28 7.78 3.13 5.08
C GLN A 28 9.09 3.60 4.43
N ASN A 29 9.47 4.86 4.68
CA ASN A 29 10.72 5.38 4.16
C ASN A 29 11.93 4.65 4.75
N TYR A 30 11.87 4.32 6.03
CA TYR A 30 12.94 3.56 6.66
C TYR A 30 13.11 2.20 6.02
N LEU A 31 11.99 1.50 5.78
CA LEU A 31 12.06 0.19 5.12
C LEU A 31 12.69 0.29 3.74
N LYS A 32 12.35 1.36 3.01
CA LYS A 32 12.92 1.55 1.68
C LYS A 32 14.41 1.80 1.75
N GLN A 33 14.87 2.66 2.66
CA GLN A 33 16.27 3.06 2.70
C GLN A 33 17.17 2.01 3.35
N ALA A 34 16.68 1.38 4.41
CA ALA A 34 17.52 0.44 5.15
C ALA A 34 17.50 -0.95 4.57
N TYR A 35 16.38 -1.36 3.97
CA TYR A 35 16.21 -2.75 3.54
C TYR A 35 15.86 -2.87 2.06
N GLN A 36 15.82 -1.76 1.32
CA GLN A 36 15.44 -1.75 -0.10
C GLN A 36 14.08 -2.36 -0.34
N ILE A 37 13.15 -2.13 0.59
CA ILE A 37 11.77 -2.59 0.43
C ILE A 37 10.99 -1.48 -0.27
N PRO A 38 10.55 -1.69 -1.52
CA PRO A 38 9.86 -0.62 -2.25
C PRO A 38 8.45 -0.41 -1.72
N SER A 39 7.94 0.78 -1.96
CA SER A 39 6.54 1.09 -1.69
C SER A 39 5.69 0.64 -2.86
N ILE A 40 4.53 0.08 -2.57
CA ILE A 40 3.56 -0.21 -3.61
C ILE A 40 2.95 1.12 -4.05
N ILE A 41 3.02 1.41 -5.33
CA ILE A 41 2.46 2.64 -5.88
C ILE A 41 0.98 2.41 -6.12
N THR A 42 0.14 3.31 -5.60
CA THR A 42 -1.30 3.20 -5.72
C THR A 42 -1.80 4.09 -6.86
N HIS A 43 -3.09 4.03 -7.12
CA HIS A 43 -3.70 4.69 -8.27
C HIS A 43 -4.67 5.76 -7.80
N THR A 44 -4.82 6.82 -8.58
CA THR A 44 -5.83 7.83 -8.30
C THR A 44 -6.35 8.44 -9.59
N THR A 45 -7.61 8.88 -9.55
CA THR A 45 -8.17 9.65 -10.65
C THR A 45 -7.92 11.15 -10.47
N ARG A 46 -7.31 11.56 -9.37
CA ARG A 46 -6.94 12.95 -9.15
C ARG A 46 -5.83 13.33 -10.11
N SER A 47 -5.89 14.54 -10.63
CA SER A 47 -4.83 15.02 -11.49
C SER A 47 -3.54 15.21 -10.71
N ALA A 48 -2.43 15.00 -11.38
CA ALA A 48 -1.12 15.17 -10.74
C ALA A 48 -0.92 16.63 -10.35
N ARG A 49 -0.33 16.83 -9.19
CA ARG A 49 0.05 18.17 -8.74
C ARG A 49 1.45 18.48 -9.22
N THR A 50 1.80 19.75 -9.13
CA THR A 50 3.14 20.17 -9.53
C THR A 50 4.18 19.34 -8.79
N GLY A 51 5.10 18.77 -9.52
CA GLY A 51 6.16 17.95 -8.94
C GLY A 51 5.83 16.49 -8.79
N GLU A 52 4.58 16.09 -9.00
CA GLU A 52 4.21 14.69 -8.90
C GLU A 52 4.40 13.98 -10.24
N GLN A 53 4.77 12.73 -10.18
CA GLN A 53 5.01 11.91 -11.37
C GLN A 53 4.29 10.59 -11.30
N SER A 54 3.69 10.20 -12.42
CA SER A 54 3.04 8.89 -12.50
C SER A 54 4.07 7.78 -12.37
N GLY A 55 3.73 6.78 -11.58
CA GLY A 55 4.65 5.68 -11.32
C GLY A 55 5.61 5.95 -10.18
N VAL A 56 5.58 7.15 -9.61
CA VAL A 56 6.41 7.51 -8.47
C VAL A 56 5.52 7.85 -7.28
N ASP A 57 4.67 8.86 -7.43
CA ASP A 57 3.77 9.27 -6.35
C ASP A 57 2.48 8.48 -6.39
N TYR A 58 1.93 8.33 -7.59
CA TYR A 58 0.74 7.55 -7.88
C TYR A 58 0.85 7.08 -9.31
N TYR A 59 0.00 6.13 -9.68
CA TYR A 59 -0.36 5.95 -11.08
C TYR A 59 -1.58 6.83 -11.31
N PHE A 60 -1.42 7.89 -12.12
CA PHE A 60 -2.51 8.84 -12.36
C PHE A 60 -3.38 8.29 -13.48
N GLU A 61 -4.63 7.99 -13.14
CA GLU A 61 -5.57 7.32 -14.02
C GLU A 61 -6.67 8.25 -14.42
N ASN A 62 -7.34 7.96 -15.53
CA ASN A 62 -8.65 8.54 -15.78
C ASN A 62 -9.69 7.54 -15.31
N LYS A 63 -10.97 7.92 -15.45
CA LYS A 63 -12.03 7.03 -14.97
C LYS A 63 -12.00 5.70 -15.69
N ALA A 64 -11.80 5.70 -16.99
CA ALA A 64 -11.81 4.46 -17.77
C ALA A 64 -10.67 3.56 -17.39
N SER A 65 -9.45 4.11 -17.26
CA SER A 65 -8.31 3.27 -16.90
C SER A 65 -8.40 2.76 -15.47
N PHE A 66 -8.94 3.59 -14.57
CA PHE A 66 -9.13 3.16 -13.18
C PHE A 66 -10.11 1.96 -13.12
N ASP A 67 -11.15 2.01 -13.93
CA ASP A 67 -12.13 0.93 -13.96
C ASP A 67 -11.57 -0.38 -14.51
N GLN A 68 -10.43 -0.35 -15.21
CA GLN A 68 -9.80 -1.56 -15.74
C GLN A 68 -8.89 -2.24 -14.72
N LEU A 69 -8.62 -1.63 -13.59
CA LEU A 69 -7.68 -2.17 -12.63
C LEU A 69 -8.29 -3.33 -11.84
N HIS A 70 -7.43 -4.24 -11.41
CA HIS A 70 -7.83 -5.32 -10.50
C HIS A 70 -7.55 -4.84 -9.09
N LEU A 71 -8.50 -4.14 -8.50
CA LEU A 71 -8.31 -3.47 -7.22
C LEU A 71 -8.46 -4.44 -6.05
N LEU A 72 -7.63 -4.24 -5.03
CA LEU A 72 -7.82 -4.90 -3.75
C LEU A 72 -8.70 -4.06 -2.85
N GLU A 73 -8.46 -2.76 -2.82
CA GLU A 73 -9.24 -1.84 -2.03
C GLU A 73 -9.28 -0.50 -2.74
N SER A 74 -10.32 0.26 -2.47
CA SER A 74 -10.43 1.60 -3.02
C SER A 74 -11.28 2.46 -2.12
N VAL A 75 -11.04 3.76 -2.19
CA VAL A 75 -11.86 4.74 -1.46
C VAL A 75 -12.14 5.90 -2.38
N GLN A 76 -13.19 6.64 -2.07
CA GLN A 76 -13.51 7.86 -2.78
C GLN A 76 -13.36 9.02 -1.80
N TYR A 77 -12.65 10.07 -2.26
CA TYR A 77 -12.40 11.21 -1.42
C TYR A 77 -12.31 12.44 -2.31
N ALA A 78 -13.07 13.48 -1.95
CA ALA A 78 -13.04 14.76 -2.68
C ALA A 78 -13.25 14.56 -4.17
N ASP A 79 -14.25 13.77 -4.53
CA ASP A 79 -14.64 13.48 -5.91
C ASP A 79 -13.61 12.69 -6.70
N ASN A 80 -12.57 12.21 -6.06
CA ASN A 80 -11.59 11.37 -6.72
C ASN A 80 -11.55 10.00 -6.10
N ARG A 81 -11.10 9.03 -6.88
CA ARG A 81 -10.96 7.66 -6.43
C ARG A 81 -9.48 7.37 -6.19
N TYR A 82 -9.23 6.56 -5.19
CA TYR A 82 -7.89 6.12 -4.84
C TYR A 82 -7.96 4.62 -4.59
N GLY A 83 -6.96 3.89 -5.01
CA GLY A 83 -7.00 2.45 -4.79
C GLY A 83 -5.68 1.79 -5.03
N SER A 84 -5.57 0.58 -4.54
CA SER A 84 -4.40 -0.27 -4.78
C SER A 84 -4.85 -1.49 -5.56
N SER A 85 -3.94 -2.01 -6.37
CA SER A 85 -4.27 -3.03 -7.35
C SER A 85 -3.26 -4.16 -7.33
N TRP A 86 -3.68 -5.30 -7.87
CA TRP A 86 -2.75 -6.41 -8.10
C TRP A 86 -1.64 -5.99 -9.06
N GLU A 87 -1.95 -5.14 -10.04
CA GLU A 87 -0.94 -4.62 -10.95
C GLU A 87 0.17 -3.88 -10.20
N GLY A 88 -0.23 -3.03 -9.24
CA GLY A 88 0.74 -2.30 -8.45
C GLY A 88 1.55 -3.20 -7.54
N ILE A 89 0.91 -4.20 -6.94
CA ILE A 89 1.62 -5.15 -6.09
C ILE A 89 2.63 -5.94 -6.92
N ASN A 90 2.20 -6.46 -8.05
CA ASN A 90 3.08 -7.26 -8.89
C ASN A 90 4.27 -6.45 -9.38
N LYS A 91 4.04 -5.18 -9.72
CA LYS A 91 5.13 -4.32 -10.18
C LYS A 91 6.15 -4.10 -9.07
N ALA A 92 5.68 -3.83 -7.86
CA ALA A 92 6.60 -3.59 -6.74
C ALA A 92 7.39 -4.85 -6.38
N LEU A 93 6.78 -6.01 -6.52
CA LEU A 93 7.43 -7.27 -6.14
C LEU A 93 8.19 -7.93 -7.28
N GLN A 94 8.26 -7.28 -8.44
CA GLN A 94 8.85 -7.91 -9.63
C GLN A 94 10.27 -8.36 -9.38
N GLU A 95 11.06 -7.55 -8.68
CA GLU A 95 12.45 -7.87 -8.38
C GLU A 95 12.74 -7.77 -6.89
N HIS A 96 11.72 -7.93 -6.05
CA HIS A 96 11.88 -7.79 -4.61
C HIS A 96 11.08 -8.86 -3.90
N GLN A 97 11.53 -9.23 -2.72
CA GLN A 97 10.84 -10.20 -1.89
C GLN A 97 9.73 -9.53 -1.07
N PHE A 98 9.91 -8.27 -0.71
CA PHE A 98 8.97 -7.55 0.13
C PHE A 98 8.61 -6.23 -0.52
N ALA A 99 7.39 -5.77 -0.29
CA ALA A 99 6.95 -4.43 -0.65
C ALA A 99 6.04 -3.93 0.45
N SER A 100 5.96 -2.61 0.63
CA SER A 100 5.16 -2.05 1.71
C SER A 100 4.05 -1.17 1.16
N ILE A 101 2.99 -1.03 1.94
CA ILE A 101 1.89 -0.14 1.61
C ILE A 101 1.34 0.43 2.91
N VAL A 102 0.91 1.69 2.86
CA VAL A 102 0.24 2.35 3.98
C VAL A 102 -1.26 2.36 3.71
N LEU A 103 -2.02 1.81 4.63
CA LEU A 103 -3.48 1.70 4.48
C LEU A 103 -4.15 2.08 5.78
N ASP A 104 -5.43 2.48 5.69
CA ASP A 104 -6.22 2.61 6.90
C ASP A 104 -6.61 1.21 7.39
N THR A 105 -7.29 1.17 8.53
CA THR A 105 -7.63 -0.12 9.13
C THR A 105 -8.51 -0.96 8.21
N ALA A 106 -9.47 -0.33 7.55
CA ALA A 106 -10.36 -1.07 6.66
C ALA A 106 -9.59 -1.67 5.48
N GLY A 107 -8.66 -0.90 4.92
CA GLY A 107 -7.82 -1.41 3.83
C GLY A 107 -6.92 -2.54 4.29
N ALA A 108 -6.38 -2.44 5.51
CA ALA A 108 -5.54 -3.49 6.06
C ALA A 108 -6.32 -4.79 6.22
N ILE A 109 -7.56 -4.70 6.69
CA ILE A 109 -8.42 -5.88 6.82
C ILE A 109 -8.67 -6.51 5.46
N THR A 110 -8.93 -5.69 4.45
CA THR A 110 -9.13 -6.18 3.10
C THR A 110 -7.91 -6.92 2.59
N TYR A 111 -6.73 -6.37 2.82
CA TYR A 111 -5.49 -7.02 2.41
C TYR A 111 -5.30 -8.35 3.13
N GLN A 112 -5.61 -8.38 4.42
CA GLN A 112 -5.48 -9.61 5.17
C GLN A 112 -6.40 -10.70 4.62
N LYS A 113 -7.62 -10.33 4.24
CA LYS A 113 -8.55 -11.30 3.67
C LYS A 113 -8.11 -11.77 2.29
N GLN A 114 -7.56 -10.88 1.49
CA GLN A 114 -7.19 -11.21 0.12
C GLN A 114 -5.87 -11.95 0.00
N LEU A 115 -4.90 -11.58 0.83
CA LEU A 115 -3.56 -12.16 0.73
C LEU A 115 -3.28 -13.23 1.78
N GLY A 116 -4.09 -13.29 2.84
CA GLY A 116 -3.85 -14.26 3.89
C GLY A 116 -2.51 -14.05 4.54
N GLU A 117 -1.76 -15.11 4.70
CA GLU A 117 -0.48 -15.01 5.39
C GLU A 117 0.59 -14.29 4.57
N LYS A 118 0.32 -13.98 3.32
CA LYS A 118 1.26 -13.19 2.53
C LYS A 118 1.20 -11.71 2.85
N ALA A 119 0.22 -11.27 3.65
CA ALA A 119 0.16 -9.90 4.14
C ALA A 119 0.60 -9.88 5.60
N LYS A 120 1.58 -9.05 5.91
CA LYS A 120 2.04 -8.85 7.27
C LYS A 120 1.57 -7.49 7.72
N ILE A 121 0.68 -7.46 8.70
CA ILE A 121 0.03 -6.22 9.13
C ILE A 121 0.80 -5.70 10.34
N ILE A 122 1.28 -4.48 10.24
CA ILE A 122 1.97 -3.80 11.32
C ILE A 122 1.10 -2.61 11.74
N PHE A 123 0.65 -2.63 12.97
CA PHE A 123 -0.18 -1.58 13.51
C PHE A 123 0.68 -0.63 14.31
N LEU A 124 0.71 0.64 13.92
CA LEU A 124 1.49 1.65 14.61
C LEU A 124 0.59 2.42 15.57
N ALA A 125 1.05 2.57 16.80
CA ALA A 125 0.31 3.28 17.83
C ALA A 125 1.24 4.27 18.52
N VAL A 126 0.67 5.40 18.99
CA VAL A 126 1.41 6.38 19.75
C VAL A 126 0.94 6.24 21.19
N ASP A 127 1.90 6.09 22.11
CA ASP A 127 1.53 5.95 23.52
C ASP A 127 1.48 7.33 24.20
N ASN A 128 1.22 7.33 25.49
CA ASN A 128 1.05 8.56 26.24
C ASN A 128 2.32 9.37 26.35
N GLN A 129 3.45 8.79 26.05
CA GLN A 129 4.72 9.50 26.11
C GLN A 129 5.20 9.87 24.73
N CYS A 130 4.31 9.82 23.76
CA CYS A 130 4.60 10.17 22.37
C CYS A 130 5.61 9.23 21.72
N GLU A 131 5.73 8.03 22.23
CA GLU A 131 6.56 7.02 21.58
C GLU A 131 5.73 6.25 20.56
N ILE A 132 6.35 5.94 19.45
CA ILE A 132 5.68 5.14 18.42
C ILE A 132 6.02 3.68 18.66
N LYS A 133 4.98 2.88 18.80
CA LYS A 133 5.14 1.44 19.01
C LYS A 133 4.62 0.68 17.82
N THR A 134 5.32 -0.36 17.48
CA THR A 134 4.95 -1.21 16.35
C THR A 134 4.48 -2.55 16.89
N ARG A 135 3.32 -2.98 16.42
CA ARG A 135 2.77 -4.28 16.79
C ARG A 135 2.49 -5.05 15.53
N MET A 136 2.91 -6.30 15.55
CA MET A 136 2.64 -7.17 14.42
C MET A 136 1.40 -7.98 14.68
N LEU A 137 0.46 -7.91 13.76
CA LEU A 137 -0.78 -8.66 13.84
C LEU A 137 -0.62 -9.96 13.07
N LYS A 138 -1.11 -11.02 13.64
CA LYS A 138 -0.99 -12.33 12.99
C LYS A 138 -2.30 -12.86 12.51
#